data_171fa8145030e792679ebe3ff411c061
#
_entry.id   171fa8145030e792679ebe3ff411c061
#
_cell.length_a   1.000
_cell.length_b   1.000
_cell.length_c   1.000
_cell.angle_alpha   90.00
_cell.angle_beta   90.00
_cell.angle_gamma   90.00
#
_symmetry.space_group_name_H-M   'P 1'
#
loop_
_entity.id
_entity.type
_entity.pdbx_description
1 polymer ?
#
loop_
_entity_poly.entity_id
_entity_poly.type
_entity_poly.pdbx_seq_one_letter_code
_entity_poly.pdbx_strand_id
1 'polypeptide(L)'
;MHRGGGNSLKPSHNHGFSLIEAFNNLALWGEKKFVSELKRTYKFQRGVNNRLDCHANQTRILSKEYSFVAGDYVRSTAHHSLKSAAFTLAEVLVTLGIIGVVSAMTVPTLMQNYQRQSYVTQLHKVYNEMSQVFQQMMTDRNALNLKETGLLNTTEQATETFKNYFKVVQDCGNNFSPCFASEYRSTTGSSIKTVEANWWSSSFVLADGAAIGLHGLIDYSAGNVSYPYGYMYVDINGAKGPNIVGRDFFLFYYFNDGTLDDVVTPECKTAGICSSTLEVQRVNYSCVGQTWPAGCFGRILNDNWQMTY
;
A
#
# COMPACT_ATOMS: atom_id res chain seq x y z
N MET A 1 38.85 39.36 -44.32
CA MET A 1 39.46 40.09 -43.18
C MET A 1 38.50 40.06 -42.02
N HIS A 2 39.00 39.68 -40.91
CA HIS A 2 38.64 39.66 -39.51
C HIS A 2 38.18 38.34 -38.94
N ARG A 3 39.12 37.78 -38.19
CA ARG A 3 39.03 36.72 -37.21
C ARG A 3 38.30 37.23 -35.94
N GLY A 4 37.46 36.39 -35.36
CA GLY A 4 36.97 36.57 -34.00
C GLY A 4 36.85 35.20 -33.35
N GLY A 5 37.84 34.85 -32.53
CA GLY A 5 37.86 33.63 -31.76
C GLY A 5 36.92 33.79 -30.54
N GLY A 6 36.05 32.81 -30.33
CA GLY A 6 35.24 32.69 -29.13
C GLY A 6 35.70 31.48 -28.31
N ASN A 7 36.31 31.75 -27.16
CA ASN A 7 36.72 30.75 -26.17
C ASN A 7 35.51 30.05 -25.58
N SER A 8 35.44 28.74 -25.81
CA SER A 8 34.56 27.84 -25.11
C SER A 8 35.07 27.58 -23.69
N LEU A 9 34.42 28.18 -22.70
CA LEU A 9 34.60 27.83 -21.30
C LEU A 9 33.83 26.53 -21.01
N LYS A 10 34.60 25.47 -20.74
CA LYS A 10 34.07 24.24 -20.15
C LYS A 10 33.54 24.53 -18.74
N PRO A 11 32.32 24.09 -18.36
CA PRO A 11 31.90 24.13 -16.97
C PRO A 11 32.65 23.06 -16.17
N SER A 12 33.32 23.50 -15.11
CA SER A 12 33.91 22.63 -14.10
C SER A 12 32.80 21.85 -13.39
N HIS A 13 32.87 20.54 -13.42
CA HIS A 13 32.07 19.67 -12.56
C HIS A 13 32.53 19.89 -11.11
N ASN A 14 31.79 20.70 -10.38
CA ASN A 14 31.80 20.67 -8.92
C ASN A 14 31.02 19.43 -8.49
N HIS A 15 31.74 18.43 -7.99
CA HIS A 15 31.17 17.35 -7.20
C HIS A 15 30.68 17.93 -5.86
N GLY A 16 29.51 18.55 -5.88
CA GLY A 16 28.75 18.79 -4.67
C GLY A 16 28.20 17.45 -4.19
N PHE A 17 28.85 16.85 -3.20
CA PHE A 17 28.28 15.76 -2.44
C PHE A 17 26.93 16.24 -1.92
N SER A 18 25.84 15.64 -2.42
CA SER A 18 24.51 15.97 -1.97
C SER A 18 24.39 15.58 -0.50
N LEU A 19 23.96 16.52 0.33
CA LEU A 19 23.63 16.26 1.74
C LEU A 19 22.69 15.05 1.88
N ILE A 20 21.86 14.80 0.87
CA ILE A 20 20.96 13.65 0.78
C ILE A 20 21.73 12.31 0.70
N GLU A 21 22.83 12.25 -0.06
CA GLU A 21 23.68 11.03 -0.12
C GLU A 21 24.43 10.80 1.20
N ALA A 22 24.88 11.85 1.84
CA ALA A 22 25.51 11.77 3.16
C ALA A 22 24.50 11.28 4.24
N PHE A 23 23.25 11.77 4.19
CA PHE A 23 22.18 11.35 5.10
C PHE A 23 21.73 9.90 4.85
N ASN A 24 21.61 9.46 3.59
CA ASN A 24 21.26 8.08 3.27
C ASN A 24 22.35 7.08 3.74
N ASN A 25 23.61 7.44 3.61
CA ASN A 25 24.71 6.62 4.11
C ASN A 25 24.77 6.59 5.65
N LEU A 26 24.42 7.69 6.32
CA LEU A 26 24.36 7.75 7.78
C LEU A 26 23.20 6.91 8.34
N ALA A 27 22.03 6.95 7.68
CA ALA A 27 20.85 6.16 8.04
C ALA A 27 21.13 4.66 7.89
N LEU A 28 21.71 4.21 6.78
CA LEU A 28 22.09 2.82 6.55
C LEU A 28 23.18 2.32 7.53
N TRP A 29 24.09 3.20 7.95
CA TRP A 29 25.13 2.88 8.94
C TRP A 29 24.53 2.76 10.34
N GLY A 30 23.58 3.63 10.68
CA GLY A 30 22.84 3.61 11.93
C GLY A 30 22.00 2.34 12.10
N GLU A 31 21.29 1.89 11.07
CA GLU A 31 20.48 0.67 11.10
C GLU A 31 21.32 -0.59 11.35
N LYS A 32 22.45 -0.73 10.65
CA LYS A 32 23.34 -1.90 10.84
C LYS A 32 23.93 -1.96 12.25
N LYS A 33 24.30 -0.82 12.81
CA LYS A 33 24.86 -0.74 14.17
C LYS A 33 23.79 -0.98 15.23
N PHE A 34 22.59 -0.41 15.04
CA PHE A 34 21.45 -0.59 15.94
C PHE A 34 20.98 -2.07 16.00
N VAL A 35 20.86 -2.73 14.85
CA VAL A 35 20.50 -4.16 14.79
C VAL A 35 21.59 -5.03 15.44
N SER A 36 22.87 -4.67 15.32
CA SER A 36 23.96 -5.40 15.97
C SER A 36 23.93 -5.26 17.48
N GLU A 37 23.63 -4.08 17.99
CA GLU A 37 23.51 -3.81 19.43
C GLU A 37 22.28 -4.45 20.03
N LEU A 38 21.12 -4.43 19.34
CA LEU A 38 19.92 -5.17 19.76
C LEU A 38 20.19 -6.68 19.87
N LYS A 39 20.90 -7.27 18.89
CA LYS A 39 21.28 -8.68 18.94
C LYS A 39 22.21 -8.99 20.13
N ARG A 40 23.08 -8.06 20.48
CA ARG A 40 23.99 -8.19 21.60
C ARG A 40 23.25 -8.14 22.94
N THR A 41 22.33 -7.21 23.08
CA THR A 41 21.49 -7.03 24.27
C THR A 41 20.56 -8.22 24.46
N TYR A 42 19.95 -8.72 23.37
CA TYR A 42 19.07 -9.90 23.42
C TYR A 42 19.83 -11.21 23.80
N LYS A 43 21.07 -11.36 23.28
CA LYS A 43 21.95 -12.50 23.71
C LYS A 43 22.32 -12.41 25.18
N PHE A 44 22.56 -11.19 25.69
CA PHE A 44 22.88 -10.98 27.09
C PHE A 44 21.70 -11.33 28.00
N GLN A 45 20.49 -10.87 27.63
CA GLN A 45 19.26 -11.14 28.39
C GLN A 45 18.90 -12.62 28.39
N ARG A 46 19.12 -13.35 27.30
CA ARG A 46 18.93 -14.81 27.23
C ARG A 46 19.95 -15.59 28.09
N GLY A 47 21.15 -15.07 28.18
CA GLY A 47 22.18 -15.64 29.07
C GLY A 47 21.87 -15.48 30.57
N VAL A 48 21.25 -14.38 30.94
CA VAL A 48 20.85 -14.08 32.33
C VAL A 48 19.63 -14.91 32.73
N ASN A 49 18.62 -15.06 31.87
CA ASN A 49 17.46 -15.89 32.17
C ASN A 49 17.79 -17.38 32.28
N ASN A 50 18.69 -17.90 31.45
CA ASN A 50 19.15 -19.30 31.58
C ASN A 50 19.97 -19.54 32.85
N ARG A 51 20.60 -18.53 33.45
CA ARG A 51 21.30 -18.64 34.73
C ARG A 51 20.37 -18.61 35.94
N LEU A 52 19.25 -17.90 35.84
CA LEU A 52 18.22 -17.82 36.88
C LEU A 52 17.44 -19.15 36.98
N ASP A 53 17.14 -19.77 35.83
CA ASP A 53 16.45 -21.07 35.82
C ASP A 53 17.27 -22.22 36.40
N CYS A 54 18.61 -22.17 36.33
CA CYS A 54 19.48 -23.15 36.99
C CYS A 54 19.47 -23.02 38.53
N HIS A 55 19.27 -21.83 39.08
CA HIS A 55 19.20 -21.63 40.54
C HIS A 55 17.83 -21.99 41.12
N ALA A 56 16.76 -21.85 40.37
CA ALA A 56 15.40 -22.20 40.81
C ALA A 56 15.19 -23.72 40.96
N ASN A 57 15.93 -24.55 40.21
CA ASN A 57 15.83 -26.00 40.31
C ASN A 57 16.68 -26.60 41.41
N GLN A 58 17.70 -25.90 41.95
CA GLN A 58 18.50 -26.38 43.04
C GLN A 58 17.90 -26.17 44.43
N THR A 59 16.98 -25.22 44.58
CA THR A 59 16.31 -24.97 45.87
C THR A 59 15.13 -25.89 46.17
N ARG A 60 14.70 -26.71 45.20
CA ARG A 60 13.57 -27.65 45.37
C ARG A 60 13.93 -29.04 45.85
N ILE A 61 15.22 -29.36 45.95
CA ILE A 61 15.69 -30.72 46.35
C ILE A 61 16.17 -30.79 47.82
N LEU A 62 16.27 -29.62 48.53
CA LEU A 62 16.84 -29.60 49.90
C LEU A 62 15.82 -29.31 51.01
N SER A 63 14.53 -29.62 50.80
CA SER A 63 13.53 -29.55 51.86
C SER A 63 13.02 -30.94 52.27
N LYS A 64 13.93 -31.89 52.60
CA LYS A 64 13.59 -33.05 53.38
C LYS A 64 14.73 -33.39 54.32
N GLU A 65 14.42 -33.23 55.60
CA GLU A 65 15.13 -33.73 56.77
C GLU A 65 16.56 -33.24 57.05
N TYR A 66 16.73 -32.41 58.08
CA TYR A 66 17.49 -32.80 59.30
C TYR A 66 17.32 -31.73 60.38
N SER A 67 16.86 -32.19 61.52
CA SER A 67 16.80 -31.41 62.74
C SER A 67 18.12 -31.50 63.50
N PHE A 68 18.46 -30.37 64.15
CA PHE A 68 19.31 -30.26 65.36
C PHE A 68 20.82 -30.59 65.29
N VAL A 69 21.64 -29.53 65.41
CA VAL A 69 22.62 -29.36 66.53
C VAL A 69 23.13 -27.91 66.51
N ALA A 70 23.10 -27.27 67.67
CA ALA A 70 23.66 -25.95 67.88
C ALA A 70 25.19 -26.01 67.94
N GLY A 71 25.85 -25.08 67.27
CA GLY A 71 27.29 -24.91 67.33
C GLY A 71 27.71 -23.66 66.57
N ASP A 72 28.21 -22.69 67.33
CA ASP A 72 28.79 -21.45 66.83
C ASP A 72 29.73 -21.64 65.65
N TYR A 73 29.45 -20.98 64.55
CA TYR A 73 30.47 -20.70 63.55
C TYR A 73 30.31 -19.31 62.94
N VAL A 74 31.38 -18.58 63.04
CA VAL A 74 31.67 -17.22 62.60
C VAL A 74 31.10 -16.90 61.25
N ARG A 75 30.24 -15.90 61.24
CA ARG A 75 29.60 -15.28 60.08
C ARG A 75 30.63 -14.49 59.30
N SER A 76 31.26 -15.11 58.31
CA SER A 76 31.95 -14.42 57.23
C SER A 76 30.90 -13.95 56.21
N THR A 77 30.34 -12.77 56.39
CA THR A 77 29.49 -12.10 55.41
C THR A 77 30.38 -11.56 54.27
N ALA A 78 30.63 -12.36 53.26
CA ALA A 78 31.08 -11.83 51.98
C ALA A 78 29.93 -11.03 51.38
N HIS A 79 29.88 -9.75 51.71
CA HIS A 79 29.07 -8.81 50.97
C HIS A 79 29.63 -8.72 49.53
N HIS A 80 29.13 -9.57 48.62
CA HIS A 80 29.20 -9.26 47.22
C HIS A 80 28.30 -8.02 47.00
N SER A 81 28.91 -6.84 47.08
CA SER A 81 28.33 -5.62 46.61
C SER A 81 28.06 -5.80 45.11
N LEU A 82 26.82 -6.16 44.80
CA LEU A 82 26.31 -5.99 43.45
C LEU A 82 26.39 -4.50 43.18
N LYS A 83 27.45 -4.10 42.46
CA LYS A 83 27.52 -2.74 41.90
C LYS A 83 26.32 -2.62 40.95
N SER A 84 25.22 -2.09 41.46
CA SER A 84 24.11 -1.66 40.61
C SER A 84 24.67 -0.58 39.70
N ALA A 85 24.81 -0.90 38.43
CA ALA A 85 25.15 0.08 37.43
C ALA A 85 23.97 1.08 37.35
N ALA A 86 24.07 2.18 38.08
CA ALA A 86 23.13 3.29 37.99
C ALA A 86 23.49 4.11 36.76
N PHE A 87 22.56 4.27 35.86
CA PHE A 87 22.71 5.16 34.72
C PHE A 87 22.80 6.61 35.19
N THR A 88 23.72 7.36 34.62
CA THR A 88 23.80 8.81 34.88
C THR A 88 22.65 9.53 34.16
N LEU A 89 22.20 10.63 34.72
CA LEU A 89 21.18 11.49 34.09
C LEU A 89 21.62 11.93 32.69
N ALA A 90 22.91 12.18 32.50
CA ALA A 90 23.48 12.56 31.22
C ALA A 90 23.36 11.46 30.15
N GLU A 91 23.64 10.19 30.51
CA GLU A 91 23.49 9.04 29.61
C GLU A 91 22.04 8.86 29.16
N VAL A 92 21.09 9.01 30.08
CA VAL A 92 19.66 8.93 29.77
C VAL A 92 19.23 10.07 28.85
N LEU A 93 19.66 11.29 29.12
CA LEU A 93 19.32 12.44 28.27
C LEU A 93 19.89 12.35 26.87
N VAL A 94 21.15 11.89 26.73
CA VAL A 94 21.79 11.68 25.45
C VAL A 94 21.10 10.59 24.65
N THR A 95 20.81 9.45 25.28
CA THR A 95 20.12 8.33 24.60
C THR A 95 18.71 8.72 24.14
N LEU A 96 17.94 9.39 24.98
CA LEU A 96 16.61 9.91 24.61
C LEU A 96 16.69 10.94 23.48
N GLY A 97 17.70 11.82 23.50
CA GLY A 97 17.95 12.78 22.42
C GLY A 97 18.21 12.09 21.09
N ILE A 98 19.08 11.08 21.06
CA ILE A 98 19.40 10.32 19.85
C ILE A 98 18.15 9.58 19.35
N ILE A 99 17.43 8.88 20.24
CA ILE A 99 16.18 8.18 19.87
C ILE A 99 15.16 9.15 19.31
N GLY A 100 15.00 10.34 19.93
CA GLY A 100 14.08 11.37 19.46
C GLY A 100 14.38 11.84 18.03
N VAL A 101 15.65 12.14 17.75
CA VAL A 101 16.07 12.59 16.41
C VAL A 101 15.90 11.47 15.35
N VAL A 102 16.33 10.26 15.66
CA VAL A 102 16.19 9.10 14.74
C VAL A 102 14.71 8.82 14.46
N SER A 103 13.88 8.80 15.51
CA SER A 103 12.42 8.57 15.35
C SER A 103 11.75 9.66 14.52
N ALA A 104 12.12 10.93 14.73
CA ALA A 104 11.55 12.03 13.96
C ALA A 104 11.83 11.94 12.45
N MET A 105 12.95 11.33 12.05
CA MET A 105 13.31 11.14 10.64
C MET A 105 12.73 9.85 10.04
N THR A 106 12.63 8.78 10.82
CA THR A 106 12.26 7.45 10.30
C THR A 106 10.76 7.18 10.33
N VAL A 107 10.05 7.64 11.36
CA VAL A 107 8.62 7.34 11.54
C VAL A 107 7.77 7.84 10.38
N PRO A 108 7.91 9.09 9.88
CA PRO A 108 7.08 9.58 8.76
C PRO A 108 7.24 8.73 7.49
N THR A 109 8.47 8.32 7.16
CA THR A 109 8.75 7.50 5.98
C THR A 109 8.15 6.10 6.10
N LEU A 110 8.27 5.48 7.27
CA LEU A 110 7.67 4.16 7.54
C LEU A 110 6.15 4.22 7.45
N MET A 111 5.52 5.26 8.00
CA MET A 111 4.06 5.43 7.93
C MET A 111 3.58 5.60 6.49
N GLN A 112 4.28 6.40 5.67
CA GLN A 112 3.94 6.56 4.25
C GLN A 112 4.02 5.24 3.49
N ASN A 113 5.08 4.46 3.70
CA ASN A 113 5.25 3.16 3.05
C ASN A 113 4.18 2.16 3.49
N TYR A 114 3.85 2.14 4.78
CA TYR A 114 2.77 1.30 5.30
C TYR A 114 1.41 1.68 4.72
N GLN A 115 1.10 2.97 4.62
CA GLN A 115 -0.14 3.45 4.00
C GLN A 115 -0.23 3.04 2.53
N ARG A 116 0.84 3.20 1.74
CA ARG A 116 0.87 2.76 0.34
C ARG A 116 0.60 1.26 0.21
N GLN A 117 1.24 0.43 1.03
CA GLN A 117 1.01 -1.01 1.05
C GLN A 117 -0.43 -1.35 1.44
N SER A 118 -1.01 -0.63 2.40
CA SER A 118 -2.40 -0.80 2.81
C SER A 118 -3.37 -0.50 1.67
N TYR A 119 -3.18 0.61 0.94
CA TYR A 119 -4.02 0.95 -0.22
C TYR A 119 -3.91 -0.10 -1.33
N VAL A 120 -2.69 -0.53 -1.66
CA VAL A 120 -2.50 -1.58 -2.68
C VAL A 120 -3.14 -2.89 -2.26
N THR A 121 -3.06 -3.28 -1.00
CA THR A 121 -3.69 -4.51 -0.49
C THR A 121 -5.22 -4.44 -0.60
N GLN A 122 -5.82 -3.30 -0.27
CA GLN A 122 -7.26 -3.08 -0.43
C GLN A 122 -7.68 -3.08 -1.90
N LEU A 123 -6.91 -2.37 -2.75
CA LEU A 123 -7.13 -2.36 -4.20
C LEU A 123 -7.05 -3.76 -4.81
N HIS A 124 -6.06 -4.55 -4.41
CA HIS A 124 -5.89 -5.93 -4.86
C HIS A 124 -7.04 -6.83 -4.42
N LYS A 125 -7.57 -6.59 -3.21
CA LYS A 125 -8.77 -7.30 -2.74
C LYS A 125 -9.97 -7.01 -3.63
N VAL A 126 -10.25 -5.72 -3.91
CA VAL A 126 -11.38 -5.33 -4.79
C VAL A 126 -11.18 -5.90 -6.20
N TYR A 127 -9.97 -5.81 -6.75
CA TYR A 127 -9.64 -6.40 -8.06
C TYR A 127 -9.92 -7.90 -8.10
N ASN A 128 -9.48 -8.66 -7.10
CA ASN A 128 -9.70 -10.10 -7.03
C ASN A 128 -11.20 -10.43 -6.87
N GLU A 129 -11.92 -9.68 -6.05
CA GLU A 129 -13.36 -9.84 -5.89
C GLU A 129 -14.11 -9.63 -7.22
N MET A 130 -13.80 -8.53 -7.93
CA MET A 130 -14.38 -8.25 -9.24
C MET A 130 -14.06 -9.36 -10.25
N SER A 131 -12.79 -9.77 -10.33
CA SER A 131 -12.35 -10.80 -11.26
C SER A 131 -13.03 -12.15 -11.00
N GLN A 132 -13.16 -12.55 -9.74
CA GLN A 132 -13.84 -13.80 -9.36
C GLN A 132 -15.33 -13.74 -9.68
N VAL A 133 -15.99 -12.63 -9.38
CA VAL A 133 -17.41 -12.45 -9.64
C VAL A 133 -17.69 -12.45 -11.15
N PHE A 134 -16.85 -11.84 -11.98
CA PHE A 134 -17.03 -11.88 -13.43
C PHE A 134 -16.91 -13.30 -13.97
N GLN A 135 -15.97 -14.10 -13.49
CA GLN A 135 -15.88 -15.51 -13.85
C GLN A 135 -17.10 -16.31 -13.36
N GLN A 136 -17.58 -16.04 -12.16
CA GLN A 136 -18.78 -16.65 -11.63
C GLN A 136 -20.01 -16.31 -12.46
N MET A 137 -20.20 -15.03 -12.84
CA MET A 137 -21.30 -14.61 -13.71
C MET A 137 -21.31 -15.37 -15.03
N MET A 138 -20.16 -15.54 -15.68
CA MET A 138 -20.06 -16.30 -16.92
C MET A 138 -20.37 -17.77 -16.71
N THR A 139 -19.90 -18.35 -15.62
CA THR A 139 -20.15 -19.77 -15.29
C THR A 139 -21.63 -20.02 -14.98
N ASP A 140 -22.24 -19.23 -14.12
CA ASP A 140 -23.63 -19.40 -13.67
C ASP A 140 -24.65 -19.23 -14.80
N ARG A 141 -24.33 -18.37 -15.76
CA ARG A 141 -25.17 -18.09 -16.93
C ARG A 141 -24.81 -18.92 -18.15
N ASN A 142 -23.80 -19.81 -18.03
CA ASN A 142 -23.23 -20.55 -19.16
C ASN A 142 -22.89 -19.63 -20.34
N ALA A 143 -22.36 -18.44 -20.03
CA ALA A 143 -22.05 -17.38 -20.97
C ALA A 143 -20.57 -17.47 -21.39
N LEU A 144 -20.29 -17.18 -22.66
CA LEU A 144 -18.94 -17.17 -23.20
C LEU A 144 -18.20 -15.86 -22.90
N ASN A 145 -18.96 -14.81 -22.54
CA ASN A 145 -18.43 -13.47 -22.33
C ASN A 145 -19.35 -12.63 -21.47
N LEU A 146 -18.85 -11.46 -20.98
CA LEU A 146 -19.61 -10.58 -20.10
C LEU A 146 -20.84 -9.94 -20.77
N LYS A 147 -20.86 -9.78 -22.08
CA LYS A 147 -22.04 -9.26 -22.77
C LYS A 147 -23.24 -10.22 -22.64
N GLU A 148 -22.99 -11.50 -22.75
CA GLU A 148 -24.02 -12.56 -22.56
C GLU A 148 -24.51 -12.66 -21.11
N THR A 149 -23.70 -12.24 -20.13
CA THR A 149 -24.14 -12.17 -18.74
C THR A 149 -25.11 -11.00 -18.45
N GLY A 150 -25.21 -10.04 -19.33
CA GLY A 150 -25.97 -8.81 -19.13
C GLY A 150 -25.19 -7.66 -18.49
N LEU A 151 -23.97 -7.89 -18.03
CA LEU A 151 -23.14 -6.82 -17.42
C LEU A 151 -22.68 -5.78 -18.45
N LEU A 152 -22.42 -6.21 -19.68
CA LEU A 152 -22.10 -5.35 -20.81
C LEU A 152 -23.33 -5.11 -21.72
N ASN A 153 -24.44 -4.70 -21.12
CA ASN A 153 -25.69 -4.33 -21.81
C ASN A 153 -26.13 -2.93 -21.40
N THR A 154 -27.44 -2.67 -21.42
CA THR A 154 -27.97 -1.39 -20.95
C THR A 154 -27.59 -1.13 -19.51
N THR A 155 -27.57 0.13 -19.12
CA THR A 155 -27.26 0.56 -17.75
C THR A 155 -28.10 -0.15 -16.71
N GLU A 156 -29.39 -0.31 -16.97
CA GLU A 156 -30.32 -0.95 -16.04
C GLU A 156 -30.00 -2.44 -15.86
N GLN A 157 -29.73 -3.15 -16.96
CA GLN A 157 -29.35 -4.57 -16.92
C GLN A 157 -28.00 -4.79 -16.26
N ALA A 158 -27.01 -3.92 -16.54
CA ALA A 158 -25.71 -3.96 -15.90
C ALA A 158 -25.81 -3.74 -14.39
N THR A 159 -26.65 -2.78 -13.97
CA THR A 159 -26.91 -2.48 -12.56
C THR A 159 -27.58 -3.65 -11.85
N GLU A 160 -28.61 -4.25 -12.44
CA GLU A 160 -29.31 -5.39 -11.88
C GLU A 160 -28.38 -6.62 -11.79
N THR A 161 -27.64 -6.90 -12.85
CA THR A 161 -26.67 -7.98 -12.88
C THR A 161 -25.61 -7.79 -11.79
N PHE A 162 -25.08 -6.58 -11.62
CA PHE A 162 -24.10 -6.28 -10.58
C PHE A 162 -24.67 -6.55 -9.18
N LYS A 163 -25.86 -6.05 -8.87
CA LYS A 163 -26.53 -6.25 -7.56
C LYS A 163 -26.81 -7.70 -7.23
N ASN A 164 -27.03 -8.55 -8.21
CA ASN A 164 -27.30 -9.96 -7.99
C ASN A 164 -26.05 -10.76 -7.57
N TYR A 165 -24.86 -10.28 -7.90
CA TYR A 165 -23.61 -10.99 -7.63
C TYR A 165 -22.78 -10.36 -6.52
N PHE A 166 -22.89 -9.04 -6.33
CA PHE A 166 -22.15 -8.33 -5.29
C PHE A 166 -23.03 -8.06 -4.07
N LYS A 167 -22.43 -8.21 -2.89
CA LYS A 167 -23.10 -7.84 -1.64
C LYS A 167 -23.11 -6.33 -1.45
N VAL A 168 -24.11 -5.68 -2.03
CA VAL A 168 -24.33 -4.25 -1.90
C VAL A 168 -24.95 -3.95 -0.54
N VAL A 169 -24.33 -3.09 0.25
CA VAL A 169 -24.81 -2.61 1.56
C VAL A 169 -25.48 -1.24 1.46
N GLN A 170 -25.14 -0.48 0.45
CA GLN A 170 -25.76 0.82 0.16
C GLN A 170 -25.87 1.02 -1.35
N ASP A 171 -27.03 1.42 -1.80
CA ASP A 171 -27.33 1.76 -3.20
C ASP A 171 -27.65 3.26 -3.26
N CYS A 172 -26.84 4.01 -4.01
CA CYS A 172 -27.01 5.45 -4.19
C CYS A 172 -27.67 5.79 -5.54
N GLY A 173 -28.03 4.78 -6.34
CA GLY A 173 -28.55 4.98 -7.69
C GLY A 173 -27.59 5.78 -8.55
N ASN A 174 -28.11 6.78 -9.23
CA ASN A 174 -27.29 7.66 -10.08
C ASN A 174 -26.59 8.80 -9.30
N ASN A 175 -26.71 8.82 -7.96
CA ASN A 175 -26.10 9.87 -7.15
C ASN A 175 -24.69 9.44 -6.71
N PHE A 176 -23.78 10.41 -6.73
CA PHE A 176 -22.43 10.21 -6.26
C PHE A 176 -22.37 10.06 -4.73
N SER A 177 -22.93 11.04 -4.05
CA SER A 177 -23.06 11.04 -2.59
C SER A 177 -24.36 10.32 -2.17
N PRO A 178 -24.34 9.53 -1.09
CA PRO A 178 -23.27 9.40 -0.09
C PRO A 178 -22.29 8.23 -0.31
N CYS A 179 -22.34 7.52 -1.41
CA CYS A 179 -21.43 6.38 -1.65
C CYS A 179 -19.98 6.82 -1.79
N PHE A 180 -19.75 7.92 -2.47
CA PHE A 180 -18.43 8.51 -2.67
C PHE A 180 -18.25 9.81 -1.87
N ALA A 181 -17.03 10.25 -1.71
CA ALA A 181 -16.72 11.52 -1.08
C ALA A 181 -17.19 12.70 -1.93
N SER A 182 -17.56 13.81 -1.29
CA SER A 182 -17.99 15.02 -1.97
C SER A 182 -16.86 15.76 -2.70
N GLU A 183 -15.62 15.49 -2.36
CA GLU A 183 -14.41 16.08 -2.93
C GLU A 183 -13.29 15.05 -2.98
N TYR A 184 -12.60 15.01 -4.13
CA TYR A 184 -11.36 14.29 -4.32
C TYR A 184 -10.21 15.25 -4.58
N ARG A 185 -8.99 14.80 -4.41
CA ARG A 185 -7.78 15.58 -4.70
C ARG A 185 -6.85 14.80 -5.61
N SER A 186 -6.09 15.52 -6.41
CA SER A 186 -4.96 14.93 -7.12
C SER A 186 -3.82 14.64 -6.14
N THR A 187 -2.83 13.85 -6.56
CA THR A 187 -1.61 13.62 -5.78
C THR A 187 -0.80 14.88 -5.50
N THR A 188 -1.03 15.96 -6.25
CA THR A 188 -0.41 17.29 -6.06
C THR A 188 -1.26 18.23 -5.20
N GLY A 189 -2.43 17.76 -4.70
CA GLY A 189 -3.30 18.52 -3.82
C GLY A 189 -4.36 19.38 -4.51
N SER A 190 -4.42 19.39 -5.85
CA SER A 190 -5.47 20.11 -6.59
C SER A 190 -6.84 19.49 -6.30
N SER A 191 -7.80 20.32 -5.91
CA SER A 191 -9.19 19.88 -5.66
C SER A 191 -9.86 19.47 -6.97
N ILE A 192 -10.54 18.34 -6.93
CA ILE A 192 -11.43 17.84 -7.96
C ILE A 192 -12.83 18.00 -7.42
N LYS A 193 -13.45 19.11 -7.73
CA LYS A 193 -14.86 19.31 -7.39
C LYS A 193 -15.68 18.30 -8.18
N THR A 194 -16.26 17.38 -7.44
CA THR A 194 -17.27 16.44 -7.90
C THR A 194 -17.02 15.90 -9.30
N VAL A 195 -16.64 14.67 -9.31
CA VAL A 195 -16.87 13.83 -10.48
C VAL A 195 -18.36 14.00 -10.79
N GLU A 196 -18.66 14.74 -11.83
CA GLU A 196 -20.05 15.05 -12.18
C GLU A 196 -20.80 13.73 -12.37
N ALA A 197 -22.05 13.68 -11.90
CA ALA A 197 -22.91 12.51 -11.88
C ALA A 197 -23.12 11.80 -13.24
N ASN A 198 -22.54 12.33 -14.30
CA ASN A 198 -22.63 11.83 -15.67
C ASN A 198 -21.54 10.81 -16.05
N TRP A 199 -20.61 10.46 -15.12
CA TRP A 199 -19.51 9.56 -15.44
C TRP A 199 -19.85 8.09 -15.22
N TRP A 200 -20.92 7.79 -14.49
CA TRP A 200 -21.41 6.43 -14.26
C TRP A 200 -22.92 6.39 -14.16
N SER A 201 -23.42 5.19 -14.24
CA SER A 201 -24.84 4.92 -14.28
C SER A 201 -25.43 4.53 -12.94
N SER A 202 -24.62 3.98 -12.06
CA SER A 202 -25.04 3.52 -10.74
C SER A 202 -23.91 3.51 -9.75
N SER A 203 -24.20 3.86 -8.51
CA SER A 203 -23.24 3.94 -7.42
C SER A 203 -23.63 3.02 -6.26
N PHE A 204 -22.70 2.27 -5.75
CA PHE A 204 -22.89 1.29 -4.68
C PHE A 204 -21.77 1.37 -3.65
N VAL A 205 -22.09 0.97 -2.41
CA VAL A 205 -21.07 0.58 -1.42
C VAL A 205 -21.19 -0.93 -1.20
N LEU A 206 -20.06 -1.62 -1.31
CA LEU A 206 -19.95 -3.05 -1.08
C LEU A 206 -19.79 -3.37 0.41
N ALA A 207 -19.97 -4.63 0.78
CA ALA A 207 -19.87 -5.07 2.18
C ALA A 207 -18.47 -4.88 2.79
N ASP A 208 -17.44 -4.82 1.98
CA ASP A 208 -16.07 -4.54 2.41
C ASP A 208 -15.76 -3.06 2.60
N GLY A 209 -16.70 -2.18 2.23
CA GLY A 209 -16.62 -0.73 2.36
C GLY A 209 -16.14 0.00 1.11
N ALA A 210 -15.80 -0.71 0.04
CA ALA A 210 -15.45 -0.09 -1.24
C ALA A 210 -16.69 0.52 -1.92
N ALA A 211 -16.54 1.70 -2.50
CA ALA A 211 -17.56 2.30 -3.33
C ALA A 211 -17.26 2.05 -4.81
N ILE A 212 -18.28 1.67 -5.54
CA ILE A 212 -18.22 1.36 -6.97
C ILE A 212 -19.17 2.26 -7.72
N GLY A 213 -18.65 3.00 -8.71
CA GLY A 213 -19.45 3.74 -9.69
C GLY A 213 -19.42 2.97 -11.02
N LEU A 214 -20.49 2.26 -11.34
CA LEU A 214 -20.57 1.38 -12.49
C LEU A 214 -21.03 2.14 -13.74
N HIS A 215 -20.33 1.97 -14.84
CA HIS A 215 -20.76 2.32 -16.18
C HIS A 215 -20.86 1.05 -17.03
N GLY A 216 -22.01 0.86 -17.67
CA GLY A 216 -22.27 -0.32 -18.49
C GLY A 216 -21.49 -0.33 -19.80
N LEU A 217 -22.14 -0.83 -20.84
CA LEU A 217 -21.55 -1.04 -22.15
C LEU A 217 -21.05 0.25 -22.79
N ILE A 218 -19.80 0.22 -23.26
CA ILE A 218 -19.28 1.07 -24.31
C ILE A 218 -18.99 0.17 -25.51
N ASP A 219 -19.62 0.48 -26.62
CA ASP A 219 -19.40 -0.26 -27.88
C ASP A 219 -18.23 0.38 -28.62
N TYR A 220 -17.05 -0.21 -28.48
CA TYR A 220 -15.85 0.20 -29.19
C TYR A 220 -15.67 -0.68 -30.42
N SER A 221 -15.44 -0.08 -31.59
CA SER A 221 -15.20 -0.81 -32.84
C SER A 221 -13.87 -0.42 -33.45
N ALA A 222 -13.08 -1.43 -33.81
CA ALA A 222 -11.87 -1.27 -34.61
C ALA A 222 -12.09 -2.01 -35.95
N GLY A 223 -12.13 -1.25 -37.03
CA GLY A 223 -12.56 -1.77 -38.34
C GLY A 223 -14.00 -2.30 -38.29
N ASN A 224 -14.20 -3.56 -38.65
CA ASN A 224 -15.52 -4.21 -38.66
C ASN A 224 -15.77 -5.10 -37.42
N VAL A 225 -14.89 -5.06 -36.44
CA VAL A 225 -14.96 -5.88 -35.22
C VAL A 225 -15.33 -5.00 -34.02
N SER A 226 -16.34 -5.44 -33.28
CA SER A 226 -16.78 -4.78 -32.03
C SER A 226 -16.03 -5.41 -30.86
N TYR A 227 -15.51 -4.56 -29.99
CA TYR A 227 -14.80 -4.91 -28.73
C TYR A 227 -15.51 -4.22 -27.57
N PRO A 228 -16.63 -4.77 -27.11
CA PRO A 228 -17.39 -4.14 -26.03
C PRO A 228 -16.62 -4.18 -24.73
N TYR A 229 -16.70 -3.11 -23.97
CA TYR A 229 -16.12 -2.97 -22.64
C TYR A 229 -16.99 -2.06 -21.78
N GLY A 230 -16.71 -2.06 -20.49
CA GLY A 230 -17.28 -1.09 -19.56
C GLY A 230 -16.21 -0.54 -18.66
N TYR A 231 -16.57 0.38 -17.80
CA TYR A 231 -15.64 0.88 -16.79
C TYR A 231 -16.34 1.09 -15.46
N MET A 232 -15.55 1.11 -14.40
CA MET A 232 -16.01 1.42 -13.07
C MET A 232 -15.01 2.30 -12.34
N TYR A 233 -15.53 3.25 -11.59
CA TYR A 233 -14.76 3.97 -10.59
C TYR A 233 -14.78 3.19 -9.29
N VAL A 234 -13.63 3.08 -8.67
CA VAL A 234 -13.44 2.31 -7.44
C VAL A 234 -12.81 3.22 -6.40
N ASP A 235 -13.53 3.45 -5.31
CA ASP A 235 -12.96 4.02 -4.11
C ASP A 235 -12.86 2.89 -3.07
N ILE A 236 -11.63 2.50 -2.74
CA ILE A 236 -11.35 1.28 -1.96
C ILE A 236 -11.80 1.37 -0.50
N ASN A 237 -12.11 2.56 -0.01
CA ASN A 237 -12.57 2.80 1.37
C ASN A 237 -13.86 3.65 1.44
N GLY A 238 -14.49 3.88 0.29
CA GLY A 238 -15.71 4.68 0.14
C GLY A 238 -15.48 6.15 0.45
N ALA A 239 -16.47 6.84 0.98
CA ALA A 239 -16.39 8.26 1.29
C ALA A 239 -15.36 8.63 2.38
N LYS A 240 -14.66 7.65 2.95
CA LYS A 240 -13.62 7.88 3.97
C LYS A 240 -12.34 8.36 3.30
N GLY A 241 -11.73 9.39 3.88
CA GLY A 241 -10.47 9.93 3.33
C GLY A 241 -9.30 8.95 3.30
N PRO A 242 -8.26 9.31 2.54
CA PRO A 242 -7.90 10.68 2.15
C PRO A 242 -8.54 11.23 0.86
N ASN A 243 -9.27 10.43 0.07
CA ASN A 243 -9.96 10.80 -1.17
C ASN A 243 -9.00 11.41 -2.21
N ILE A 244 -7.95 10.67 -2.51
CA ILE A 244 -6.89 11.09 -3.44
C ILE A 244 -6.84 10.16 -4.63
N VAL A 245 -6.96 10.74 -5.82
CA VAL A 245 -6.80 10.01 -7.09
C VAL A 245 -5.48 9.25 -7.12
N GLY A 246 -5.55 7.95 -7.40
CA GLY A 246 -4.39 7.07 -7.44
C GLY A 246 -3.90 6.59 -6.08
N ARG A 247 -4.58 6.92 -4.98
CA ARG A 247 -4.31 6.33 -3.65
C ARG A 247 -5.45 5.45 -3.18
N ASP A 248 -6.64 5.99 -3.10
CA ASP A 248 -7.87 5.31 -2.73
C ASP A 248 -8.95 5.35 -3.82
N PHE A 249 -8.80 6.20 -4.82
CA PHE A 249 -9.74 6.35 -5.93
C PHE A 249 -9.08 5.99 -7.27
N PHE A 250 -9.66 5.00 -7.99
CA PHE A 250 -9.13 4.40 -9.20
C PHE A 250 -10.18 4.25 -10.28
N LEU A 251 -9.74 4.03 -11.52
CA LEU A 251 -10.55 3.66 -12.66
C LEU A 251 -10.16 2.26 -13.13
N PHE A 252 -11.15 1.37 -13.27
CA PHE A 252 -10.99 0.05 -13.86
C PHE A 252 -11.80 -0.03 -15.14
N TYR A 253 -11.17 -0.52 -16.20
CA TYR A 253 -11.87 -1.03 -17.36
C TYR A 253 -12.11 -2.52 -17.18
N TYR A 254 -13.29 -3.00 -17.56
CA TYR A 254 -13.62 -4.40 -17.62
C TYR A 254 -14.04 -4.77 -19.04
N PHE A 255 -13.46 -5.85 -19.53
CA PHE A 255 -13.55 -6.27 -20.91
C PHE A 255 -14.48 -7.47 -21.09
N ASN A 256 -14.88 -7.72 -22.32
CA ASN A 256 -15.85 -8.75 -22.63
C ASN A 256 -15.40 -10.18 -22.26
N ASP A 257 -14.10 -10.40 -22.14
CA ASP A 257 -13.51 -11.66 -21.67
C ASP A 257 -13.46 -11.81 -20.14
N GLY A 258 -14.01 -10.87 -19.38
CA GLY A 258 -14.01 -10.85 -17.93
C GLY A 258 -12.71 -10.37 -17.29
N THR A 259 -11.76 -9.86 -18.07
CA THR A 259 -10.53 -9.30 -17.53
C THR A 259 -10.71 -7.84 -17.12
N LEU A 260 -9.88 -7.39 -16.19
CA LEU A 260 -9.79 -6.01 -15.70
C LEU A 260 -8.44 -5.41 -16.07
N ASP A 261 -8.43 -4.13 -16.40
CA ASP A 261 -7.19 -3.37 -16.62
C ASP A 261 -7.46 -1.87 -16.40
N ASP A 262 -6.46 -1.03 -16.62
CA ASP A 262 -6.60 0.41 -16.73
C ASP A 262 -7.10 0.80 -18.13
N VAL A 263 -6.98 2.05 -18.50
CA VAL A 263 -7.35 2.58 -19.81
C VAL A 263 -6.41 2.06 -20.89
N VAL A 264 -6.70 0.87 -21.38
CA VAL A 264 -6.02 0.23 -22.50
C VAL A 264 -7.00 0.02 -23.65
N THR A 265 -6.52 -0.08 -24.89
CA THR A 265 -7.40 -0.29 -26.04
C THR A 265 -8.05 -1.66 -25.99
N PRO A 266 -9.37 -1.78 -26.16
CA PRO A 266 -10.08 -3.04 -26.04
C PRO A 266 -9.59 -4.13 -26.99
N GLU A 267 -9.27 -3.77 -28.23
CA GLU A 267 -8.71 -4.72 -29.22
C GLU A 267 -7.33 -5.24 -28.79
N CYS A 268 -6.52 -4.43 -28.13
CA CYS A 268 -5.24 -4.88 -27.61
C CYS A 268 -5.43 -5.87 -26.47
N LYS A 269 -6.34 -5.55 -25.53
CA LYS A 269 -6.56 -6.37 -24.35
C LYS A 269 -7.19 -7.72 -24.66
N THR A 270 -8.18 -7.76 -25.55
CA THR A 270 -9.00 -8.96 -25.80
C THR A 270 -8.55 -9.76 -27.00
N ALA A 271 -7.96 -9.13 -28.03
CA ALA A 271 -7.53 -9.79 -29.26
C ALA A 271 -6.01 -9.74 -29.50
N GLY A 272 -5.24 -9.09 -28.65
CA GLY A 272 -3.79 -8.92 -28.82
C GLY A 272 -3.38 -8.03 -29.99
N ILE A 273 -4.33 -7.25 -30.55
CA ILE A 273 -4.07 -6.33 -31.65
C ILE A 273 -3.68 -4.97 -31.07
N CYS A 274 -2.40 -4.78 -30.84
CA CYS A 274 -1.86 -3.66 -30.11
C CYS A 274 -1.04 -2.73 -30.99
N SER A 275 -1.25 -1.43 -30.88
CA SER A 275 -0.38 -0.39 -31.44
C SER A 275 0.89 -0.19 -30.62
N SER A 276 0.83 -0.50 -29.33
CA SER A 276 1.95 -0.52 -28.36
C SER A 276 1.67 -1.60 -27.32
N THR A 277 2.67 -1.98 -26.49
CA THR A 277 2.47 -3.01 -25.46
C THR A 277 1.47 -2.53 -24.40
N LEU A 278 0.84 -3.47 -23.68
CA LEU A 278 -0.10 -3.14 -22.59
C LEU A 278 0.54 -2.28 -21.51
N GLU A 279 1.81 -2.54 -21.18
CA GLU A 279 2.56 -1.77 -20.18
C GLU A 279 2.68 -0.29 -20.58
N VAL A 280 2.92 -0.03 -21.87
CA VAL A 280 2.98 1.34 -22.42
C VAL A 280 1.61 1.99 -22.40
N GLN A 281 0.55 1.28 -22.79
CA GLN A 281 -0.80 1.80 -22.79
C GLN A 281 -1.29 2.15 -21.38
N ARG A 282 -1.00 1.33 -20.37
CA ARG A 282 -1.36 1.54 -18.97
C ARG A 282 -0.81 2.83 -18.37
N VAL A 283 0.31 3.33 -18.88
CA VAL A 283 0.96 4.55 -18.39
C VAL A 283 0.84 5.74 -19.37
N ASN A 284 0.05 5.58 -20.42
CA ASN A 284 -0.21 6.64 -21.39
C ASN A 284 -0.88 7.88 -20.73
N TYR A 285 -1.66 7.64 -19.68
CA TYR A 285 -2.19 8.69 -18.81
C TYR A 285 -1.31 8.80 -17.57
N SER A 286 -0.86 10.02 -17.27
CA SER A 286 -0.06 10.24 -16.06
C SER A 286 -0.95 10.20 -14.81
N CYS A 287 -0.67 9.29 -13.88
CA CYS A 287 -1.37 9.24 -12.60
C CYS A 287 -1.07 10.46 -11.71
N VAL A 288 0.13 11.05 -11.83
CA VAL A 288 0.58 12.13 -10.95
C VAL A 288 0.00 13.47 -11.41
N GLY A 289 -0.65 14.18 -10.50
CA GLY A 289 -1.20 15.51 -10.75
C GLY A 289 -2.48 15.55 -11.59
N GLN A 290 -3.00 14.39 -12.00
CA GLN A 290 -4.24 14.32 -12.78
C GLN A 290 -5.48 14.44 -11.91
N THR A 291 -6.52 14.95 -12.51
CA THR A 291 -7.88 15.01 -11.94
C THR A 291 -8.72 13.80 -12.33
N TRP A 292 -8.28 13.03 -13.31
CA TRP A 292 -8.92 11.82 -13.80
C TRP A 292 -8.06 10.59 -13.39
N PRO A 293 -8.65 9.53 -12.81
CA PRO A 293 -7.88 8.43 -12.21
C PRO A 293 -7.28 7.42 -13.22
N ALA A 294 -7.27 7.72 -14.51
CA ALA A 294 -6.64 6.91 -15.54
C ALA A 294 -5.12 6.84 -15.38
N GLY A 295 -4.53 5.69 -15.66
CA GLY A 295 -3.10 5.43 -15.58
C GLY A 295 -2.58 5.12 -14.17
N CYS A 296 -3.40 5.31 -13.13
CA CYS A 296 -3.01 5.02 -11.75
C CYS A 296 -3.01 3.54 -11.45
N PHE A 297 -4.07 2.86 -11.81
CA PHE A 297 -4.18 1.41 -11.64
C PHE A 297 -3.21 0.67 -12.55
N GLY A 298 -3.08 1.08 -13.80
CA GLY A 298 -2.16 0.50 -14.77
C GLY A 298 -0.70 0.59 -14.33
N ARG A 299 -0.32 1.70 -13.69
CA ARG A 299 1.02 1.83 -13.10
C ARG A 299 1.26 0.84 -11.97
N ILE A 300 0.27 0.64 -11.08
CA ILE A 300 0.37 -0.37 -10.01
C ILE A 300 0.49 -1.77 -10.60
N LEU A 301 -0.24 -2.08 -11.68
CA LEU A 301 -0.12 -3.37 -12.39
C LEU A 301 1.28 -3.56 -12.98
N ASN A 302 1.84 -2.55 -13.65
CA ASN A 302 3.18 -2.59 -14.22
C ASN A 302 4.26 -2.72 -13.16
N ASP A 303 4.06 -2.13 -11.96
CA ASP A 303 4.99 -2.16 -10.85
C ASP A 303 4.77 -3.36 -9.91
N ASN A 304 4.17 -4.46 -10.42
CA ASN A 304 3.91 -5.69 -9.67
C ASN A 304 3.16 -5.46 -8.35
N TRP A 305 2.06 -4.74 -8.42
CA TRP A 305 1.24 -4.38 -7.24
C TRP A 305 2.00 -3.55 -6.21
N GLN A 306 2.78 -2.59 -6.67
CA GLN A 306 3.45 -1.62 -5.81
C GLN A 306 3.03 -0.19 -6.19
N MET A 307 2.79 0.63 -5.18
CA MET A 307 2.52 2.07 -5.37
C MET A 307 3.84 2.82 -5.25
N THR A 308 4.48 3.09 -6.39
CA THR A 308 5.82 3.69 -6.48
C THR A 308 5.81 5.22 -6.66
N TYR A 309 4.61 5.83 -6.74
CA TYR A 309 4.39 7.27 -6.95
C TYR A 309 3.82 7.98 -5.72
#